data_6edadd95a570a65775769ad6dee9c38b
#
_entry.id   6edadd95a570a65775769ad6dee9c38b
#
_cell.length_a   1.000
_cell.length_b   1.000
_cell.length_c   1.000
_cell.angle_alpha   90.00
_cell.angle_beta   90.00
_cell.angle_gamma   90.00
#
_symmetry.space_group_name_H-M   'P 1'
#
loop_
_entity.id
_entity.type
_entity.pdbx_description
1 polymer ?
#
loop_
_entity_poly.entity_id
_entity_poly.type
_entity_poly.pdbx_seq_one_letter_code
_entity_poly.pdbx_strand_id
1 'polypeptide(L)'
;QINQYNETRKDLDKAMTEEANKIVESLEGLSDRRTIVIFNEEWHKGVIGIVASRLTEIYYRPAVVLTRTNDLATGSARSVSGCDVYKAIEHCRDLLENFGGHTYAAGLSMKAENVEEFTRRFEEYVSNHILPEQTCAVIDIDAEIDFSDITPRFHQDLKRFNPFGPDNHKPVFCTHNVYDYGTSKVVGREQEHIKLELVDNKSNNVM
;
A
#
# COMPACT_ATOMS: atom_id res chain seq x y z
N GLN A 1 1.72 23.71 -17.52
CA GLN A 1 2.20 22.41 -18.05
C GLN A 1 2.42 21.38 -16.92
N ILE A 2 3.25 21.64 -15.88
CA ILE A 2 3.52 20.66 -14.80
C ILE A 2 2.24 20.25 -14.05
N ASN A 3 1.37 21.21 -13.72
CA ASN A 3 0.10 20.92 -13.07
C ASN A 3 -0.83 20.05 -13.93
N GLN A 4 -0.87 20.30 -15.23
CA GLN A 4 -1.66 19.52 -16.17
C GLN A 4 -1.17 18.07 -16.29
N TYR A 5 0.15 17.85 -16.33
CA TYR A 5 0.72 16.49 -16.29
C TYR A 5 0.43 15.77 -14.96
N ASN A 6 0.45 16.50 -13.85
CA ASN A 6 0.09 15.93 -12.55
C ASN A 6 -1.38 15.53 -12.45
N GLU A 7 -2.30 16.33 -13.01
CA GLU A 7 -3.71 15.99 -13.08
C GLU A 7 -3.94 14.75 -13.94
N THR A 8 -3.39 14.73 -15.16
CA THR A 8 -3.49 13.55 -16.03
C THR A 8 -2.94 12.29 -15.36
N ARG A 9 -1.82 12.39 -14.65
CA ARG A 9 -1.26 11.25 -13.91
C ARG A 9 -2.17 10.78 -12.79
N LYS A 10 -2.81 11.70 -12.06
CA LYS A 10 -3.78 11.36 -10.98
C LYS A 10 -5.02 10.66 -11.55
N ASP A 11 -5.52 11.13 -12.68
CA ASP A 11 -6.69 10.51 -13.33
C ASP A 11 -6.36 9.09 -13.81
N LEU A 12 -5.18 8.91 -14.43
CA LEU A 12 -4.69 7.59 -14.84
C LEU A 12 -4.48 6.67 -13.63
N ASP A 13 -3.88 7.16 -12.55
CA ASP A 13 -3.67 6.42 -11.32
C ASP A 13 -5.02 5.94 -10.73
N LYS A 14 -6.00 6.83 -10.62
CA LYS A 14 -7.34 6.49 -10.12
C LYS A 14 -8.00 5.42 -10.98
N ALA A 15 -8.08 5.65 -12.29
CA ALA A 15 -8.73 4.73 -13.22
C ALA A 15 -8.05 3.35 -13.23
N MET A 16 -6.71 3.32 -13.31
CA MET A 16 -5.96 2.07 -13.29
C MET A 16 -6.07 1.33 -11.95
N THR A 17 -6.11 2.07 -10.82
CA THR A 17 -6.29 1.45 -9.50
C THR A 17 -7.67 0.84 -9.35
N GLU A 18 -8.73 1.51 -9.82
CA GLU A 18 -10.09 0.96 -9.81
C GLU A 18 -10.22 -0.30 -10.67
N GLU A 19 -9.60 -0.31 -11.85
CA GLU A 19 -9.57 -1.47 -12.72
C GLU A 19 -8.77 -2.62 -12.10
N ALA A 20 -7.59 -2.31 -11.54
CA ALA A 20 -6.75 -3.28 -10.85
C ALA A 20 -7.47 -3.96 -9.68
N ASN A 21 -8.20 -3.18 -8.87
CA ASN A 21 -9.02 -3.73 -7.79
C ASN A 21 -10.08 -4.71 -8.30
N LYS A 22 -10.79 -4.37 -9.38
CA LYS A 22 -11.78 -5.28 -9.99
C LYS A 22 -11.14 -6.59 -10.47
N ILE A 23 -9.93 -6.50 -11.07
CA ILE A 23 -9.19 -7.69 -11.48
C ILE A 23 -8.83 -8.53 -10.25
N VAL A 24 -8.27 -7.90 -9.19
CA VAL A 24 -7.88 -8.61 -7.97
C VAL A 24 -9.08 -9.27 -7.30
N GLU A 25 -10.21 -8.58 -7.19
CA GLU A 25 -11.46 -9.10 -6.61
C GLU A 25 -12.03 -10.29 -7.41
N SER A 26 -11.74 -10.35 -8.72
CA SER A 26 -12.16 -11.46 -9.60
C SER A 26 -11.21 -12.66 -9.54
N LEU A 27 -10.04 -12.57 -8.90
CA LEU A 27 -9.09 -13.67 -8.78
C LEU A 27 -9.67 -14.79 -7.91
N GLU A 28 -9.71 -16.01 -8.47
CA GLU A 28 -10.10 -17.18 -7.70
C GLU A 28 -9.11 -17.45 -6.56
N GLY A 29 -9.63 -17.80 -5.38
CA GLY A 29 -8.82 -18.15 -4.22
C GLY A 29 -8.03 -16.98 -3.64
N LEU A 30 -8.47 -15.73 -3.82
CA LEU A 30 -7.79 -14.55 -3.31
C LEU A 30 -7.50 -14.63 -1.80
N SER A 31 -8.39 -15.24 -1.01
CA SER A 31 -8.20 -15.43 0.45
C SER A 31 -6.94 -16.23 0.78
N ASP A 32 -6.60 -17.19 -0.06
CA ASP A 32 -5.51 -18.15 0.19
C ASP A 32 -4.18 -17.69 -0.42
N ARG A 33 -4.23 -16.73 -1.35
CA ARG A 33 -3.02 -16.17 -1.98
C ARG A 33 -2.26 -15.28 -1.01
N ARG A 34 -0.95 -15.31 -1.12
CA ARG A 34 -0.01 -14.44 -0.38
C ARG A 34 0.52 -13.29 -1.23
N THR A 35 0.28 -13.31 -2.54
CA THR A 35 0.73 -12.30 -3.48
C THR A 35 -0.39 -11.85 -4.42
N ILE A 36 -0.17 -10.71 -5.05
CA ILE A 36 -0.99 -10.21 -6.14
C ILE A 36 -0.08 -10.04 -7.36
N VAL A 37 -0.36 -10.76 -8.43
CA VAL A 37 0.29 -10.54 -9.73
C VAL A 37 -0.81 -10.33 -10.76
N ILE A 38 -0.81 -9.16 -11.37
CA ILE A 38 -1.80 -8.79 -12.40
C ILE A 38 -1.10 -8.21 -13.64
N PHE A 39 -1.68 -8.49 -14.79
CA PHE A 39 -1.17 -8.05 -16.09
C PHE A 39 -2.31 -7.45 -16.91
N ASN A 40 -2.08 -6.25 -17.43
CA ASN A 40 -2.96 -5.62 -18.41
C ASN A 40 -2.11 -4.85 -19.43
N GLU A 41 -2.28 -5.19 -20.70
CA GLU A 41 -1.47 -4.66 -21.79
C GLU A 41 -1.65 -3.15 -22.03
N GLU A 42 -2.81 -2.61 -21.66
CA GLU A 42 -3.20 -1.21 -21.91
C GLU A 42 -2.71 -0.24 -20.85
N TRP A 43 -2.16 -0.73 -19.74
CA TRP A 43 -1.78 0.14 -18.64
C TRP A 43 -0.52 0.96 -18.92
N HIS A 44 -0.54 2.18 -18.42
CA HIS A 44 0.59 3.11 -18.60
C HIS A 44 1.77 2.74 -17.71
N LYS A 45 2.93 2.42 -18.30
CA LYS A 45 4.17 2.01 -17.61
C LYS A 45 4.58 2.96 -16.47
N GLY A 46 4.39 4.28 -16.63
CA GLY A 46 4.75 5.27 -15.60
C GLY A 46 3.86 5.27 -14.36
N VAL A 47 2.75 4.52 -14.36
CA VAL A 47 1.75 4.50 -13.27
C VAL A 47 1.70 3.15 -12.56
N ILE A 48 2.08 2.04 -13.21
CA ILE A 48 1.99 0.69 -12.62
C ILE A 48 2.68 0.57 -11.25
N GLY A 49 3.76 1.32 -10.99
CA GLY A 49 4.43 1.33 -9.69
C GLY A 49 3.60 1.98 -8.59
N ILE A 50 2.77 2.97 -8.93
CA ILE A 50 1.83 3.60 -7.98
C ILE A 50 0.68 2.63 -7.69
N VAL A 51 0.14 2.00 -8.73
CA VAL A 51 -0.92 0.98 -8.60
C VAL A 51 -0.43 -0.19 -7.73
N ALA A 52 0.79 -0.69 -7.95
CA ALA A 52 1.38 -1.73 -7.11
C ALA A 52 1.46 -1.32 -5.64
N SER A 53 1.85 -0.07 -5.33
CA SER A 53 1.86 0.44 -3.96
C SER A 53 0.46 0.46 -3.35
N ARG A 54 -0.55 0.93 -4.09
CA ARG A 54 -1.94 0.97 -3.59
C ARG A 54 -2.50 -0.43 -3.34
N LEU A 55 -2.24 -1.39 -4.22
CA LEU A 55 -2.65 -2.78 -4.00
C LEU A 55 -1.99 -3.36 -2.74
N THR A 56 -0.70 -3.06 -2.52
CA THR A 56 0.00 -3.47 -1.30
C THR A 56 -0.62 -2.85 -0.04
N GLU A 57 -1.03 -1.59 -0.09
CA GLU A 57 -1.71 -0.89 1.01
C GLU A 57 -3.11 -1.47 1.29
N ILE A 58 -3.90 -1.76 0.24
CA ILE A 58 -5.28 -2.25 0.36
C ILE A 58 -5.31 -3.70 0.85
N TYR A 59 -4.50 -4.57 0.22
CA TYR A 59 -4.57 -6.01 0.45
C TYR A 59 -3.52 -6.55 1.41
N TYR A 60 -2.55 -5.70 1.79
CA TYR A 60 -1.41 -6.05 2.64
C TYR A 60 -0.66 -7.30 2.17
N ARG A 61 -0.33 -7.33 0.88
CA ARG A 61 0.38 -8.42 0.20
C ARG A 61 1.40 -7.86 -0.77
N PRO A 62 2.53 -8.55 -1.02
CA PRO A 62 3.41 -8.20 -2.13
C PRO A 62 2.64 -8.19 -3.44
N ALA A 63 2.77 -7.10 -4.19
CA ALA A 63 2.04 -6.90 -5.44
C ALA A 63 3.00 -6.64 -6.61
N VAL A 64 2.75 -7.31 -7.72
CA VAL A 64 3.42 -7.11 -9.02
C VAL A 64 2.38 -6.70 -10.04
N VAL A 65 2.55 -5.50 -10.59
CA VAL A 65 1.69 -4.96 -11.64
C VAL A 65 2.47 -4.90 -12.93
N LEU A 66 1.96 -5.59 -13.95
CA LEU A 66 2.61 -5.75 -15.24
C LEU A 66 1.79 -5.05 -16.34
N THR A 67 2.51 -4.51 -17.32
CA THR A 67 1.93 -3.98 -18.56
C THR A 67 2.79 -4.37 -19.75
N ARG A 68 2.26 -4.22 -20.96
CA ARG A 68 3.04 -4.46 -22.19
C ARG A 68 3.91 -3.23 -22.50
N THR A 69 5.18 -3.48 -22.74
CA THR A 69 6.10 -2.48 -23.30
C THR A 69 6.88 -3.15 -24.41
N ASN A 70 6.63 -2.74 -25.64
CA ASN A 70 7.08 -3.45 -26.85
C ASN A 70 6.57 -4.91 -26.81
N ASP A 71 7.46 -5.89 -26.91
CA ASP A 71 7.10 -7.32 -26.91
C ASP A 71 7.24 -7.97 -25.52
N LEU A 72 7.48 -7.19 -24.48
CA LEU A 72 7.71 -7.69 -23.11
C LEU A 72 6.60 -7.26 -22.15
N ALA A 73 6.26 -8.12 -21.24
CA ALA A 73 5.58 -7.78 -20.01
C ALA A 73 6.59 -7.09 -19.08
N THR A 74 6.37 -5.80 -18.82
CA THR A 74 7.22 -4.99 -17.93
C THR A 74 6.44 -4.65 -16.67
N GLY A 75 7.06 -4.82 -15.52
CA GLY A 75 6.37 -4.70 -14.24
C GLY A 75 7.08 -3.87 -13.18
N SER A 76 6.29 -3.50 -12.22
CA SER A 76 6.75 -2.91 -10.97
C SER A 76 6.20 -3.73 -9.80
N ALA A 77 7.09 -4.12 -8.91
CA ALA A 77 6.77 -4.85 -7.70
C ALA A 77 6.86 -3.95 -6.47
N ARG A 78 5.99 -4.19 -5.50
CA ARG A 78 6.00 -3.57 -4.17
C ARG A 78 5.79 -4.63 -3.12
N SER A 79 6.36 -4.41 -1.94
CA SER A 79 6.30 -5.37 -0.85
C SER A 79 5.69 -4.80 0.42
N VAL A 80 5.31 -5.69 1.31
CA VAL A 80 4.93 -5.41 2.70
C VAL A 80 6.13 -5.54 3.63
N SER A 81 6.02 -5.02 4.85
CA SER A 81 7.06 -5.15 5.86
C SER A 81 7.45 -6.62 6.09
N GLY A 82 8.75 -6.87 6.14
CA GLY A 82 9.31 -8.19 6.40
C GLY A 82 9.37 -9.14 5.19
N CYS A 83 8.78 -8.80 4.05
CA CYS A 83 8.87 -9.59 2.82
C CYS A 83 9.87 -8.99 1.84
N ASP A 84 10.86 -9.76 1.42
CA ASP A 84 11.87 -9.35 0.43
C ASP A 84 11.42 -9.69 -0.98
N VAL A 85 10.79 -8.70 -1.65
CA VAL A 85 10.28 -8.88 -3.02
C VAL A 85 11.39 -9.08 -4.04
N TYR A 86 12.59 -8.54 -3.79
CA TYR A 86 13.71 -8.73 -4.69
C TYR A 86 14.14 -10.19 -4.75
N LYS A 87 14.29 -10.87 -3.58
CA LYS A 87 14.62 -12.29 -3.53
C LYS A 87 13.55 -13.17 -4.17
N ALA A 88 12.28 -12.82 -3.98
CA ALA A 88 11.18 -13.55 -4.62
C ALA A 88 11.24 -13.45 -6.15
N ILE A 89 11.56 -12.27 -6.70
CA ILE A 89 11.76 -12.06 -8.13
C ILE A 89 13.04 -12.77 -8.61
N GLU A 90 14.13 -12.69 -7.86
CA GLU A 90 15.40 -13.35 -8.16
C GLU A 90 15.24 -14.88 -8.26
N HIS A 91 14.38 -15.47 -7.43
CA HIS A 91 14.04 -16.90 -7.51
C HIS A 91 13.43 -17.30 -8.88
N CYS A 92 12.80 -16.35 -9.56
CA CYS A 92 12.22 -16.53 -10.89
C CYS A 92 13.13 -16.07 -12.03
N ARG A 93 14.42 -15.89 -11.78
CA ARG A 93 15.39 -15.24 -12.68
C ARG A 93 15.42 -15.84 -14.09
N ASP A 94 15.28 -17.13 -14.21
CA ASP A 94 15.28 -17.87 -15.49
C ASP A 94 14.11 -17.51 -16.42
N LEU A 95 13.03 -16.93 -15.87
CA LEU A 95 11.86 -16.47 -16.62
C LEU A 95 11.98 -15.01 -17.07
N LEU A 96 12.98 -14.26 -16.53
CA LEU A 96 13.10 -12.82 -16.69
C LEU A 96 14.14 -12.43 -17.73
N GLU A 97 13.86 -11.39 -18.50
CA GLU A 97 14.83 -10.72 -19.36
C GLU A 97 15.69 -9.73 -18.55
N ASN A 98 15.04 -8.97 -17.66
CA ASN A 98 15.70 -8.04 -16.75
C ASN A 98 14.93 -7.92 -15.46
N PHE A 99 15.66 -7.70 -14.36
CA PHE A 99 15.09 -7.28 -13.08
C PHE A 99 16.12 -6.49 -12.28
N GLY A 100 15.62 -5.68 -11.33
CA GLY A 100 16.46 -4.90 -10.44
C GLY A 100 15.62 -4.17 -9.39
N GLY A 101 16.23 -3.85 -8.27
CA GLY A 101 15.55 -3.19 -7.17
C GLY A 101 16.16 -3.50 -5.82
N HIS A 102 15.35 -3.48 -4.81
CA HIS A 102 15.71 -3.78 -3.43
C HIS A 102 14.51 -4.42 -2.69
N THR A 103 14.66 -4.71 -1.41
CA THR A 103 13.68 -5.45 -0.57
C THR A 103 12.23 -5.03 -0.75
N TYR A 104 11.94 -3.73 -0.85
CA TYR A 104 10.56 -3.22 -0.86
C TYR A 104 10.02 -2.83 -2.23
N ALA A 105 10.90 -2.69 -3.21
CA ALA A 105 10.50 -2.29 -4.56
C ALA A 105 11.45 -2.84 -5.60
N ALA A 106 10.90 -3.39 -6.68
CA ALA A 106 11.68 -3.89 -7.80
C ALA A 106 10.97 -3.62 -9.13
N GLY A 107 11.76 -3.54 -10.18
CA GLY A 107 11.30 -3.55 -11.57
C GLY A 107 11.70 -4.84 -12.23
N LEU A 108 10.90 -5.32 -13.19
CA LEU A 108 11.18 -6.56 -13.93
C LEU A 108 10.62 -6.49 -15.34
N SER A 109 11.16 -7.33 -16.21
CA SER A 109 10.59 -7.57 -17.54
C SER A 109 10.78 -9.02 -17.94
N MET A 110 9.80 -9.57 -18.66
CA MET A 110 9.79 -10.94 -19.13
C MET A 110 8.99 -11.04 -20.42
N LYS A 111 9.08 -12.17 -21.11
CA LYS A 111 8.16 -12.49 -22.21
C LYS A 111 6.75 -12.67 -21.65
N ALA A 112 5.73 -12.26 -22.39
CA ALA A 112 4.33 -12.38 -21.96
C ALA A 112 3.92 -13.83 -21.66
N GLU A 113 4.47 -14.80 -22.40
CA GLU A 113 4.26 -16.23 -22.19
C GLU A 113 4.75 -16.74 -20.82
N ASN A 114 5.68 -16.03 -20.17
CA ASN A 114 6.24 -16.42 -18.89
C ASN A 114 5.44 -15.88 -17.69
N VAL A 115 4.46 -15.00 -17.91
CA VAL A 115 3.72 -14.33 -16.83
C VAL A 115 2.99 -15.32 -15.93
N GLU A 116 2.37 -16.35 -16.49
CA GLU A 116 1.63 -17.36 -15.73
C GLU A 116 2.57 -18.17 -14.83
N GLU A 117 3.66 -18.68 -15.36
CA GLU A 117 4.65 -19.46 -14.59
C GLU A 117 5.38 -18.58 -13.57
N PHE A 118 5.68 -17.33 -13.91
CA PHE A 118 6.20 -16.35 -12.95
C PHE A 118 5.23 -16.16 -11.78
N THR A 119 3.93 -15.97 -12.06
CA THR A 119 2.90 -15.78 -11.04
C THR A 119 2.86 -16.97 -10.08
N ARG A 120 2.89 -18.20 -10.61
CA ARG A 120 2.88 -19.43 -9.81
C ARG A 120 4.11 -19.54 -8.92
N ARG A 121 5.33 -19.34 -9.46
CA ARG A 121 6.58 -19.47 -8.71
C ARG A 121 6.75 -18.34 -7.69
N PHE A 122 6.35 -17.14 -8.04
CA PHE A 122 6.39 -15.98 -7.15
C PHE A 122 5.48 -16.20 -5.93
N GLU A 123 4.26 -16.68 -6.14
CA GLU A 123 3.34 -17.08 -5.08
C GLU A 123 3.93 -18.18 -4.20
N GLU A 124 4.46 -19.25 -4.80
CA GLU A 124 5.05 -20.38 -4.08
C GLU A 124 6.24 -19.94 -3.21
N TYR A 125 7.12 -19.11 -3.76
CA TYR A 125 8.25 -18.57 -2.99
C TYR A 125 7.79 -17.73 -1.81
N VAL A 126 6.91 -16.77 -2.04
CA VAL A 126 6.42 -15.88 -0.99
C VAL A 126 5.67 -16.67 0.08
N SER A 127 4.78 -17.59 -0.31
CA SER A 127 4.01 -18.43 0.63
C SER A 127 4.91 -19.27 1.56
N ASN A 128 6.07 -19.69 1.07
CA ASN A 128 7.02 -20.47 1.85
C ASN A 128 7.96 -19.63 2.75
N HIS A 129 8.02 -18.31 2.52
CA HIS A 129 8.99 -17.43 3.21
C HIS A 129 8.34 -16.29 4.00
N ILE A 130 7.04 -16.01 3.79
CA ILE A 130 6.32 -15.00 4.56
C ILE A 130 5.86 -15.58 5.89
N LEU A 131 6.08 -14.85 6.97
CA LEU A 131 5.60 -15.25 8.28
C LEU A 131 4.14 -14.85 8.48
N PRO A 132 3.35 -15.58 9.30
CA PRO A 132 1.94 -15.25 9.55
C PRO A 132 1.74 -13.80 10.03
N GLU A 133 2.59 -13.30 10.89
CA GLU A 133 2.57 -11.93 11.41
C GLU A 133 2.83 -10.86 10.33
N GLN A 134 3.44 -11.24 9.20
CA GLN A 134 3.70 -10.36 8.06
C GLN A 134 2.52 -10.29 7.07
N THR A 135 1.46 -11.03 7.33
CA THR A 135 0.25 -11.05 6.49
C THR A 135 -0.83 -10.10 6.96
N CYS A 136 -0.62 -9.42 8.06
CA CYS A 136 -1.54 -8.44 8.64
C CYS A 136 -0.84 -7.08 8.77
N ALA A 137 -1.59 -6.02 8.49
CA ALA A 137 -1.12 -4.67 8.78
C ALA A 137 -0.96 -4.50 10.29
N VAL A 138 0.22 -4.05 10.71
CA VAL A 138 0.52 -3.73 12.11
C VAL A 138 0.70 -2.23 12.22
N ILE A 139 0.10 -1.64 13.25
CA ILE A 139 0.31 -0.25 13.63
C ILE A 139 1.14 -0.26 14.92
N ASP A 140 2.37 0.21 14.82
CA ASP A 140 3.22 0.41 15.99
C ASP A 140 2.73 1.64 16.75
N ILE A 141 2.39 1.46 18.02
CA ILE A 141 1.89 2.52 18.90
C ILE A 141 3.04 2.95 19.80
N ASP A 142 3.44 4.22 19.71
CA ASP A 142 4.53 4.79 20.51
C ASP A 142 4.11 5.04 21.96
N ALA A 143 2.85 5.43 22.19
CA ALA A 143 2.31 5.60 23.53
C ALA A 143 0.78 5.56 23.56
N GLU A 144 0.25 5.16 24.70
CA GLU A 144 -1.15 5.36 25.07
C GLU A 144 -1.31 6.72 25.76
N ILE A 145 -2.29 7.52 25.33
CA ILE A 145 -2.58 8.85 25.86
C ILE A 145 -4.08 9.05 26.04
N ASP A 146 -4.46 9.89 26.99
CA ASP A 146 -5.83 10.37 27.14
C ASP A 146 -6.04 11.67 26.34
N PHE A 147 -7.29 12.03 26.00
CA PHE A 147 -7.56 13.28 25.28
C PHE A 147 -7.09 14.53 26.05
N SER A 148 -7.07 14.47 27.38
CA SER A 148 -6.54 15.54 28.23
C SER A 148 -5.05 15.80 28.04
N ASP A 149 -4.28 14.82 27.53
CA ASP A 149 -2.86 14.98 27.28
C ASP A 149 -2.60 15.73 25.98
N ILE A 150 -3.58 15.79 25.07
CA ILE A 150 -3.48 16.47 23.78
C ILE A 150 -3.63 17.99 23.95
N THR A 151 -2.62 18.59 24.51
CA THR A 151 -2.56 20.04 24.79
C THR A 151 -1.81 20.79 23.67
N PRO A 152 -1.99 22.12 23.56
CA PRO A 152 -1.17 22.95 22.67
C PRO A 152 0.33 22.79 22.90
N ARG A 153 0.77 22.57 24.15
CA ARG A 153 2.16 22.32 24.50
C ARG A 153 2.63 20.99 23.95
N PHE A 154 1.85 19.92 24.15
CA PHE A 154 2.14 18.60 23.60
C PHE A 154 2.33 18.67 22.07
N HIS A 155 1.42 19.36 21.36
CA HIS A 155 1.55 19.55 19.92
C HIS A 155 2.81 20.34 19.53
N GLN A 156 3.20 21.37 20.29
CA GLN A 156 4.44 22.10 20.05
C GLN A 156 5.68 21.24 20.28
N ASP A 157 5.67 20.40 21.32
CA ASP A 157 6.77 19.49 21.60
C ASP A 157 6.92 18.44 20.48
N LEU A 158 5.81 17.87 19.98
CA LEU A 158 5.83 16.98 18.81
C LEU A 158 6.42 17.64 17.55
N LYS A 159 6.14 18.93 17.33
CA LYS A 159 6.73 19.66 16.19
C LYS A 159 8.26 19.74 16.24
N ARG A 160 8.88 19.62 17.41
CA ARG A 160 10.35 19.67 17.57
C ARG A 160 11.03 18.42 17.03
N PHE A 161 10.29 17.30 16.82
CA PHE A 161 10.80 16.09 16.21
C PHE A 161 10.89 16.18 14.68
N ASN A 162 10.32 17.21 14.06
CA ASN A 162 10.43 17.40 12.60
C ASN A 162 11.88 17.70 12.15
N PRO A 163 12.24 17.26 10.92
CA PRO A 163 11.40 16.61 9.91
C PRO A 163 11.24 15.12 10.17
N PHE A 164 10.02 14.61 9.98
CA PHE A 164 9.76 13.16 9.99
C PHE A 164 10.17 12.53 8.65
N GLY A 165 10.55 11.25 8.68
CA GLY A 165 11.00 10.49 7.53
C GLY A 165 11.46 9.09 7.90
N PRO A 166 12.22 8.40 7.03
CA PRO A 166 12.86 7.15 7.39
C PRO A 166 13.68 7.31 8.68
N ASP A 167 13.63 6.32 9.56
CA ASP A 167 14.32 6.30 10.87
C ASP A 167 13.90 7.38 11.88
N ASN A 168 12.95 8.24 11.51
CA ASN A 168 12.31 9.21 12.39
C ASN A 168 10.82 9.30 12.05
N HIS A 169 10.08 8.22 12.36
CA HIS A 169 8.67 8.11 12.03
C HIS A 169 7.83 9.10 12.84
N LYS A 170 6.72 9.53 12.23
CA LYS A 170 5.74 10.33 12.95
C LYS A 170 5.13 9.47 14.05
N PRO A 171 5.15 9.92 15.33
CA PRO A 171 4.62 9.12 16.43
C PRO A 171 3.13 8.86 16.28
N VAL A 172 2.73 7.65 16.63
CA VAL A 172 1.35 7.16 16.63
C VAL A 172 0.90 6.94 18.07
N PHE A 173 -0.22 7.53 18.42
CA PHE A 173 -0.79 7.42 19.76
C PHE A 173 -2.10 6.65 19.73
N CYS A 174 -2.39 5.94 20.82
CA CYS A 174 -3.63 5.21 21.03
C CYS A 174 -4.40 5.81 22.21
N THR A 175 -5.70 5.93 22.06
CA THR A 175 -6.61 6.27 23.15
C THR A 175 -7.72 5.22 23.20
N HIS A 176 -8.00 4.67 24.38
CA HIS A 176 -9.02 3.67 24.59
C HIS A 176 -10.36 4.26 25.06
N ASN A 177 -11.43 3.47 24.91
CA ASN A 177 -12.79 3.83 25.38
C ASN A 177 -13.28 5.17 24.84
N VAL A 178 -13.14 5.33 23.54
CA VAL A 178 -13.56 6.52 22.79
C VAL A 178 -14.93 6.26 22.17
N TYR A 179 -15.81 7.24 22.23
CA TYR A 179 -17.18 7.17 21.71
C TYR A 179 -17.46 8.33 20.75
N ASP A 180 -18.35 8.11 19.81
CA ASP A 180 -18.89 9.20 18.99
C ASP A 180 -19.73 10.14 19.85
N TYR A 181 -19.42 11.43 19.81
CA TYR A 181 -20.20 12.46 20.52
C TYR A 181 -21.61 12.64 19.92
N GLY A 182 -21.89 12.06 18.75
CA GLY A 182 -23.17 12.13 18.05
C GLY A 182 -23.25 13.26 17.03
N THR A 183 -22.14 13.95 16.77
CA THR A 183 -22.07 15.05 15.77
C THR A 183 -21.12 14.73 14.61
N SER A 184 -20.58 13.50 14.59
CA SER A 184 -19.77 13.01 13.48
C SER A 184 -20.56 13.05 12.15
N LYS A 185 -19.87 13.42 11.07
CA LYS A 185 -20.53 13.61 9.76
C LYS A 185 -19.62 13.32 8.59
N VAL A 186 -20.23 12.90 7.51
CA VAL A 186 -19.56 12.79 6.21
C VAL A 186 -19.36 14.20 5.64
N VAL A 187 -18.17 14.46 5.11
CA VAL A 187 -17.77 15.76 4.55
C VAL A 187 -16.97 15.55 3.24
N GLY A 188 -16.72 16.63 2.51
CA GLY A 188 -16.11 16.61 1.19
C GLY A 188 -17.12 16.84 0.09
N ARG A 189 -16.66 17.20 -1.11
CA ARG A 189 -17.55 17.47 -2.26
C ARG A 189 -18.27 16.22 -2.74
N GLU A 190 -17.58 15.07 -2.68
CA GLU A 190 -18.07 13.74 -3.09
C GLU A 190 -18.40 12.86 -1.87
N GLN A 191 -18.48 13.44 -0.67
CA GLN A 191 -18.73 12.74 0.59
C GLN A 191 -17.65 11.65 0.88
N GLU A 192 -16.42 11.92 0.50
CA GLU A 192 -15.31 10.98 0.54
C GLU A 192 -14.54 10.97 1.89
N HIS A 193 -14.93 11.85 2.81
CA HIS A 193 -14.30 11.97 4.13
C HIS A 193 -15.32 11.86 5.27
N ILE A 194 -14.87 11.37 6.42
CA ILE A 194 -15.65 11.37 7.65
C ILE A 194 -14.95 12.30 8.65
N LYS A 195 -15.67 13.30 9.15
CA LYS A 195 -15.25 14.08 10.30
C LYS A 195 -15.84 13.43 11.54
N LEU A 196 -14.98 12.82 12.37
CA LEU A 196 -15.36 12.25 13.64
C LEU A 196 -15.24 13.33 14.73
N GLU A 197 -16.22 13.37 15.62
CA GLU A 197 -16.17 14.13 16.87
C GLU A 197 -16.27 13.11 18.01
N LEU A 198 -15.15 12.92 18.70
CA LEU A 198 -14.97 11.82 19.65
C LEU A 198 -14.86 12.35 21.08
N VAL A 199 -15.34 11.58 22.03
CA VAL A 199 -15.24 11.86 23.47
C VAL A 199 -14.70 10.64 24.19
N ASP A 200 -13.84 10.85 25.19
CA ASP A 200 -13.41 9.81 26.10
C ASP A 200 -14.26 9.79 27.39
N ASN A 201 -14.24 8.66 28.09
CA ASN A 201 -15.01 8.48 29.32
C ASN A 201 -14.44 9.25 30.53
N LYS A 202 -13.21 9.77 30.42
CA LYS A 202 -12.50 10.33 31.57
C LYS A 202 -12.61 11.87 31.64
N SER A 203 -12.53 12.52 30.49
CA SER A 203 -12.36 13.97 30.44
C SER A 203 -13.57 14.75 29.95
N ASN A 204 -14.58 14.08 29.37
CA ASN A 204 -15.65 14.73 28.60
C ASN A 204 -15.15 15.73 27.53
N ASN A 205 -13.87 15.65 27.19
CA ASN A 205 -13.29 16.49 26.14
C ASN A 205 -13.70 15.95 24.77
N VAL A 206 -14.24 16.81 23.92
CA VAL A 206 -14.56 16.50 22.53
C VAL A 206 -13.34 16.80 21.66
N MET A 207 -12.96 15.84 20.83
CA MET A 207 -11.88 15.96 19.85
C MET A 207 -12.41 15.85 18.40
#